data_a0e484f04e791ae819bd81c7859a572d
#
_entry.id   a0e484f04e791ae819bd81c7859a572d
#
_cell.length_a   1.000
_cell.length_b   1.000
_cell.length_c   1.000
_cell.angle_alpha   90.00
_cell.angle_beta   90.00
_cell.angle_gamma   90.00
#
_symmetry.space_group_name_H-M   'P 1'
#
loop_
_entity.id
_entity.type
_entity.pdbx_description
1 polymer ?
#
loop_
_entity_poly.entity_id
_entity_poly.type
_entity_poly.pdbx_seq_one_letter_code
_entity_poly.pdbx_strand_id
1 'polypeptide(L)'
;MKRMEVSKKELLFILNRELSRYEECNNCHFDDILTLPEAGEDGCNWLGAHVTLRCRDEPDERCRPFVSKVMSEVGNQYNIKK
;
A
#
# COMPACT_ATOMS: atom_id res chain seq x y z
N MET A 1 13.60 13.06 5.34
CA MET A 1 12.38 13.80 4.97
C MET A 1 11.20 13.33 5.80
N LYS A 2 10.39 14.29 6.19
CA LYS A 2 9.20 14.00 6.99
C LYS A 2 8.10 13.42 6.09
N ARG A 3 7.53 12.29 6.49
CA ARG A 3 6.42 11.68 5.75
C ARG A 3 5.14 12.49 5.95
N MET A 4 4.33 12.55 4.91
CA MET A 4 3.02 13.17 5.00
C MET A 4 2.07 12.24 5.74
N GLU A 5 1.30 12.77 6.67
CA GLU A 5 0.31 11.98 7.39
C GLU A 5 -1.05 12.07 6.70
N VAL A 6 -1.65 10.92 6.45
CA VAL A 6 -2.96 10.81 5.81
C VAL A 6 -3.81 9.81 6.59
N SER A 7 -5.13 9.87 6.42
CA SER A 7 -6.00 8.88 7.03
C SER A 7 -5.79 7.51 6.40
N LYS A 8 -6.18 6.45 7.10
CA LYS A 8 -6.13 5.09 6.58
C LYS A 8 -6.88 4.99 5.25
N LYS A 9 -8.03 5.62 5.16
CA LYS A 9 -8.87 5.64 3.97
C LYS A 9 -8.17 6.34 2.80
N GLU A 10 -7.54 7.47 3.06
CA GLU A 10 -6.77 8.19 2.06
C GLU A 10 -5.56 7.39 1.59
N LEU A 11 -4.88 6.71 2.50
CA LEU A 11 -3.74 5.88 2.14
C LEU A 11 -4.16 4.72 1.24
N LEU A 12 -5.29 4.07 1.52
CA LEU A 12 -5.86 3.04 0.66
C LEU A 12 -6.15 3.59 -0.74
N PHE A 13 -6.72 4.78 -0.81
CA PHE A 13 -6.99 5.44 -2.09
C PHE A 13 -5.70 5.69 -2.87
N ILE A 14 -4.68 6.19 -2.20
CA ILE A 14 -3.37 6.46 -2.82
C ILE A 14 -2.75 5.15 -3.34
N LEU A 15 -2.76 4.11 -2.52
CA LEU A 15 -2.21 2.80 -2.89
C LEU A 15 -2.93 2.23 -4.12
N ASN A 16 -4.25 2.29 -4.13
CA ASN A 16 -5.03 1.77 -5.25
C ASN A 16 -4.83 2.61 -6.52
N ARG A 17 -4.68 3.91 -6.40
CA ARG A 17 -4.39 4.77 -7.53
C ARG A 17 -3.04 4.43 -8.16
N GLU A 18 -2.02 4.24 -7.32
CA GLU A 18 -0.69 3.86 -7.82
C GLU A 18 -0.71 2.47 -8.45
N LEU A 19 -1.43 1.53 -7.83
CA LEU A 19 -1.54 0.17 -8.36
C LEU A 19 -2.25 0.15 -9.72
N SER A 20 -3.23 1.01 -9.92
CA SER A 20 -4.01 1.06 -11.16
C SER A 20 -3.20 1.51 -12.38
N ARG A 21 -2.00 2.03 -12.16
CA ARG A 21 -1.10 2.40 -13.26
C ARG A 21 -0.52 1.20 -13.99
N TYR A 22 -0.60 0.02 -13.38
CA TYR A 22 -0.05 -1.21 -13.93
C TYR A 22 -1.18 -2.09 -14.46
N GLU A 23 -1.12 -2.43 -15.75
CA GLU A 23 -2.11 -3.30 -16.37
C GLU A 23 -2.18 -4.66 -15.70
N GLU A 24 -1.04 -5.16 -15.25
CA GLU A 24 -0.93 -6.45 -14.58
C GLU A 24 -1.72 -6.49 -13.27
N CYS A 25 -2.09 -5.32 -12.76
CA CYS A 25 -2.84 -5.18 -11.50
C CYS A 25 -4.27 -4.70 -11.70
N ASN A 26 -4.77 -4.66 -12.94
CA ASN A 26 -6.11 -4.16 -13.24
C ASN A 26 -7.22 -4.84 -12.45
N ASN A 27 -7.06 -6.12 -12.17
CA ASN A 27 -8.08 -6.91 -11.47
C ASN A 27 -7.83 -6.97 -9.96
N CYS A 28 -6.84 -6.26 -9.48
CA CYS A 28 -6.43 -6.30 -8.09
C CYS A 28 -6.61 -4.93 -7.43
N HIS A 29 -6.91 -4.96 -6.14
CA HIS A 29 -6.97 -3.74 -5.34
C HIS A 29 -6.62 -4.05 -3.90
N PHE A 30 -6.26 -3.02 -3.16
CA PHE A 30 -6.01 -3.14 -1.73
C PHE A 30 -7.31 -2.91 -0.97
N ASP A 31 -7.56 -3.77 0.01
CA ASP A 31 -8.82 -3.78 0.74
C ASP A 31 -8.67 -3.20 2.16
N ASP A 32 -7.53 -3.43 2.80
CA ASP A 32 -7.30 -2.97 4.16
C ASP A 32 -5.81 -2.80 4.44
N ILE A 33 -5.49 -2.00 5.46
CA ILE A 33 -4.14 -1.75 5.93
C ILE A 33 -4.12 -1.85 7.45
N LEU A 34 -3.11 -2.52 8.00
CA LEU A 34 -2.91 -2.56 9.44
C LEU A 34 -1.93 -1.46 9.87
N THR A 35 -2.35 -0.64 10.81
CA THR A 35 -1.49 0.39 11.39
C THR A 35 -0.64 -0.22 12.51
N LEU A 36 0.65 0.07 12.51
CA LEU A 36 1.53 -0.37 13.57
C LEU A 36 1.29 0.46 14.83
N PRO A 37 1.41 -0.16 16.03
CA PRO A 37 1.29 0.60 17.29
C PRO A 37 2.39 1.64 17.44
N GLU A 38 3.59 1.36 16.91
CA GLU A 38 4.71 2.29 16.90
C GLU A 38 5.35 2.31 15.52
N ALA A 39 5.93 3.45 15.15
CA ALA A 39 6.66 3.56 13.89
C ALA A 39 7.87 2.63 13.89
N GLY A 40 8.18 2.04 12.75
CA GLY A 40 9.36 1.22 12.58
C GLY A 40 10.63 2.06 12.55
N GLU A 41 11.79 1.40 12.39
CA GLU A 41 13.10 2.06 12.35
C GLU A 41 13.18 3.12 11.25
N ASP A 42 12.50 2.89 10.15
CA ASP A 42 12.45 3.84 9.03
C ASP A 42 11.42 4.96 9.22
N GLY A 43 10.70 4.96 10.34
CA GLY A 43 9.68 5.96 10.63
C GLY A 43 8.30 5.64 10.05
N CYS A 44 8.15 4.54 9.32
CA CYS A 44 6.87 4.14 8.72
C CYS A 44 6.00 3.43 9.75
N ASN A 45 4.73 3.82 9.87
CA ASN A 45 3.81 3.25 10.86
C ASN A 45 2.82 2.25 10.27
N TRP A 46 3.11 1.73 9.09
CA TRP A 46 2.32 0.66 8.49
C TRP A 46 3.25 -0.25 7.67
N LEU A 47 2.82 -1.49 7.47
CA LEU A 47 3.64 -2.48 6.75
C LEU A 47 2.90 -2.99 5.52
N GLY A 48 3.61 -3.06 4.40
CA GLY A 48 3.08 -3.65 3.17
C GLY A 48 2.64 -5.09 3.37
N ALA A 49 3.32 -5.83 4.24
CA ALA A 49 2.96 -7.22 4.54
C ALA A 49 1.59 -7.38 5.19
N HIS A 50 1.06 -6.32 5.75
CA HIS A 50 -0.26 -6.31 6.39
C HIS A 50 -1.33 -5.64 5.55
N VAL A 51 -1.02 -5.34 4.30
CA VAL A 51 -2.00 -4.80 3.36
C VAL A 51 -2.67 -5.96 2.65
N THR A 52 -4.00 -5.98 2.69
CA THR A 52 -4.77 -7.05 2.06
C THR A 52 -4.96 -6.74 0.58
N LEU A 53 -4.39 -7.59 -0.27
CA LEU A 53 -4.56 -7.49 -1.72
C LEU A 53 -5.64 -8.48 -2.15
N ARG A 54 -6.62 -7.99 -2.91
CA ARG A 54 -7.65 -8.84 -3.49
C ARG A 54 -7.60 -8.76 -5.00
N CYS A 55 -7.59 -9.91 -5.65
CA CYS A 55 -7.58 -10.02 -7.10
C CYS A 55 -8.82 -10.79 -7.56
N ARG A 56 -9.42 -10.33 -8.65
CA ARG A 56 -10.74 -10.76 -9.09
C ARG A 56 -10.79 -12.16 -9.68
N ASP A 57 -9.95 -12.46 -10.64
CA ASP A 57 -10.09 -13.68 -11.45
C ASP A 57 -8.80 -14.47 -11.64
N GLU A 58 -7.67 -13.96 -11.26
CA GLU A 58 -6.39 -14.59 -11.55
C GLU A 58 -5.48 -14.63 -10.34
N PRO A 59 -4.52 -15.56 -10.32
CA PRO A 59 -3.47 -15.52 -9.33
C PRO A 59 -2.80 -14.14 -9.35
N ASP A 60 -2.47 -13.64 -8.20
CA ASP A 60 -1.85 -12.33 -8.04
C ASP A 60 -0.38 -12.29 -8.48
N GLU A 61 0.13 -13.37 -9.05
CA GLU A 61 1.54 -13.52 -9.46
C GLU A 61 2.04 -12.40 -10.37
N ARG A 62 1.21 -11.98 -11.31
CA ARG A 62 1.58 -10.90 -12.24
C ARG A 62 1.66 -9.55 -11.56
N CYS A 63 0.81 -9.35 -10.55
CA CYS A 63 0.72 -8.09 -9.85
C CYS A 63 1.75 -7.96 -8.72
N ARG A 64 2.18 -9.06 -8.13
CA ARG A 64 3.08 -9.05 -6.96
C ARG A 64 4.34 -8.19 -7.09
N PRO A 65 5.09 -8.25 -8.21
CA PRO A 65 6.27 -7.38 -8.33
C PRO A 65 5.93 -5.90 -8.26
N PHE A 66 4.79 -5.53 -8.81
CA PHE A 66 4.32 -4.14 -8.79
C PHE A 66 3.79 -3.74 -7.42
N VAL A 67 3.20 -4.68 -6.69
CA VAL A 67 2.74 -4.44 -5.32
C VAL A 67 3.92 -4.03 -4.43
N SER A 68 5.02 -4.75 -4.49
CA SER A 68 6.23 -4.42 -3.72
C SER A 68 6.75 -3.03 -4.07
N LYS A 69 6.73 -2.69 -5.35
CA LYS A 69 7.18 -1.38 -5.81
C LYS A 69 6.28 -0.26 -5.30
N VAL A 70 4.97 -0.45 -5.39
CA VAL A 70 4.00 0.52 -4.90
C VAL A 70 4.13 0.71 -3.39
N MET A 71 4.27 -0.38 -2.65
CA MET A 71 4.44 -0.34 -1.19
C MET A 71 5.71 0.43 -0.79
N SER A 72 6.81 0.18 -1.49
CA SER A 72 8.07 0.87 -1.21
C SER A 72 7.96 2.37 -1.48
N GLU A 73 7.41 2.75 -2.63
CA GLU A 73 7.28 4.16 -3.01
C GLU A 73 6.34 4.92 -2.08
N VAL A 74 5.18 4.35 -1.80
CA VAL A 74 4.18 4.99 -0.94
C VAL A 74 4.65 4.99 0.51
N GLY A 75 5.28 3.89 0.95
CA GLY A 75 5.82 3.79 2.30
C GLY A 75 6.88 4.84 2.63
N ASN A 76 7.61 5.31 1.62
CA ASN A 76 8.60 6.35 1.81
C ASN A 76 8.01 7.76 1.90
N GLN A 77 6.76 7.92 1.50
CA GLN A 77 6.13 9.24 1.39
C GLN A 77 5.04 9.50 2.42
N TYR A 78 4.39 8.47 2.93
CA TYR A 78 3.18 8.62 3.75
C TYR A 78 3.20 7.78 5.00
N ASN A 79 2.60 8.32 6.06
CA ASN A 79 2.26 7.60 7.28
C ASN A 79 0.76 7.72 7.51
N ILE A 80 0.21 6.81 8.32
CA ILE A 80 -1.19 6.87 8.71
C ILE A 80 -1.33 7.84 9.88
N LYS A 81 -2.25 8.77 9.74
CA LYS A 81 -2.57 9.73 10.80
C LYS A 81 -3.29 9.01 11.93
N LYS A 82 -2.80 9.19 13.12
CA LYS A 82 -3.40 8.60 14.33
C LYS A 82 -4.53 9.45 14.88
#